data_75351b4c11238baeed2214b3ada619b7
#
_entry.id   75351b4c11238baeed2214b3ada619b7
#
_cell.length_a   1.000
_cell.length_b   1.000
_cell.length_c   1.000
_cell.angle_alpha   90.00
_cell.angle_beta   90.00
_cell.angle_gamma   90.00
#
_symmetry.space_group_name_H-M   'P 1'
#
loop_
_entity.id
_entity.type
_entity.pdbx_description
1 polymer ?
#
loop_
_entity_poly.entity_id
_entity_poly.type
_entity_poly.pdbx_seq_one_letter_code
_entity_poly.pdbx_strand_id
1 'polypeptide(L)'
;LILSPSSLIYNWLDEFKRFAPEIDVVVSYGLKSVRDDIIAQNHQVTITSYSSFRQDFEEYQKHSFDYLILDEAQVMKNTQTKIAHYLRQFDVGHCFALSGTPIENKLLEIWSIFQIVLPGLLPDKKTFLKMDAKEVARFIKPFIMRRRKKEVLPELPDLIEINYPNELDDKQKAIYLAQLRQMQETLVGASDEDINRHKIEILSGITRLRQICDTPSLFM
;
A
#
# COMPACT_ATOMS: atom_id res chain seq x y z
N LEU A 1 14.54 12.67 2.93
CA LEU A 1 13.94 12.03 1.77
C LEU A 1 12.52 11.54 2.10
N ILE A 2 11.55 11.81 1.24
CA ILE A 2 10.16 11.36 1.37
C ILE A 2 9.83 10.47 0.18
N LEU A 3 9.38 9.23 0.46
CA LEU A 3 8.85 8.30 -0.54
C LEU A 3 7.34 8.19 -0.39
N SER A 4 6.62 8.46 -1.46
CA SER A 4 5.16 8.45 -1.49
C SER A 4 4.64 7.79 -2.79
N PRO A 5 3.39 7.31 -2.84
CA PRO A 5 2.75 6.97 -4.10
C PRO A 5 2.81 8.13 -5.09
N SER A 6 3.01 7.84 -6.38
CA SER A 6 3.15 8.88 -7.41
C SER A 6 1.99 9.87 -7.48
N SER A 7 0.79 9.45 -7.09
CA SER A 7 -0.39 10.32 -7.01
C SER A 7 -0.37 11.32 -5.85
N LEU A 8 0.50 11.14 -4.85
CA LEU A 8 0.53 11.94 -3.63
C LEU A 8 1.78 12.84 -3.50
N ILE A 9 2.75 12.71 -4.39
CA ILE A 9 4.03 13.47 -4.29
C ILE A 9 3.81 14.99 -4.31
N TYR A 10 2.86 15.48 -5.12
CA TYR A 10 2.54 16.91 -5.19
C TYR A 10 1.72 17.39 -4.00
N ASN A 11 0.91 16.52 -3.38
CA ASN A 11 0.22 16.85 -2.13
C ASN A 11 1.23 17.15 -1.01
N TRP A 12 2.31 16.37 -0.91
CA TRP A 12 3.40 16.63 0.03
C TRP A 12 4.05 17.98 -0.23
N LEU A 13 4.33 18.32 -1.50
CA LEU A 13 4.89 19.63 -1.86
C LEU A 13 3.96 20.78 -1.45
N ASP A 14 2.66 20.64 -1.67
CA ASP A 14 1.69 21.69 -1.34
C ASP A 14 1.51 21.83 0.19
N GLU A 15 1.60 20.74 0.96
CA GLU A 15 1.63 20.79 2.41
C GLU A 15 2.88 21.52 2.94
N PHE A 16 4.06 21.28 2.37
CA PHE A 16 5.26 22.04 2.72
C PHE A 16 5.11 23.52 2.42
N LYS A 17 4.63 23.90 1.24
CA LYS A 17 4.38 25.30 0.89
C LYS A 17 3.44 25.99 1.87
N ARG A 18 2.46 25.24 2.40
CA ARG A 18 1.44 25.77 3.31
C ARG A 18 1.94 25.91 4.74
N PHE A 19 2.65 24.91 5.25
CA PHE A 19 2.99 24.81 6.67
C PHE A 19 4.45 25.07 7.01
N ALA A 20 5.35 24.98 6.03
CA ALA A 20 6.80 25.17 6.20
C ALA A 20 7.43 25.75 4.93
N PRO A 21 6.99 26.95 4.48
CA PRO A 21 7.43 27.55 3.22
C PRO A 21 8.92 27.94 3.21
N GLU A 22 9.56 27.98 4.36
CA GLU A 22 11.00 28.25 4.53
C GLU A 22 11.90 27.05 4.20
N ILE A 23 11.34 25.84 4.11
CA ILE A 23 12.11 24.64 3.80
C ILE A 23 12.28 24.53 2.28
N ASP A 24 13.52 24.31 1.84
CA ASP A 24 13.82 24.01 0.44
C ASP A 24 13.38 22.59 0.07
N VAL A 25 12.26 22.49 -0.67
CA VAL A 25 11.61 21.23 -1.04
C VAL A 25 11.55 21.08 -2.54
N VAL A 26 11.97 19.91 -3.03
CA VAL A 26 11.92 19.58 -4.45
C VAL A 26 11.23 18.23 -4.69
N VAL A 27 10.59 18.11 -5.84
CA VAL A 27 9.99 16.84 -6.33
C VAL A 27 10.88 16.23 -7.40
N SER A 28 11.48 15.09 -7.09
CA SER A 28 12.26 14.28 -8.04
C SER A 28 11.31 13.30 -8.75
N TYR A 29 10.80 13.72 -9.92
CA TYR A 29 9.85 12.95 -10.72
C TYR A 29 9.96 13.29 -12.21
N GLY A 30 9.51 12.41 -13.10
CA GLY A 30 9.53 12.63 -14.56
C GLY A 30 10.71 11.94 -15.24
N LEU A 31 11.36 12.61 -16.20
CA LEU A 31 12.46 12.06 -16.98
C LEU A 31 13.69 11.77 -16.10
N LYS A 32 14.43 10.72 -16.43
CA LYS A 32 15.62 10.32 -15.65
C LYS A 32 16.65 11.43 -15.54
N SER A 33 16.97 12.13 -16.63
CA SER A 33 17.94 13.22 -16.62
C SER A 33 17.56 14.34 -15.64
N VAL A 34 16.26 14.69 -15.59
CA VAL A 34 15.74 15.71 -14.65
C VAL A 34 15.87 15.24 -13.20
N ARG A 35 15.58 13.95 -12.95
CA ARG A 35 15.70 13.38 -11.61
C ARG A 35 17.16 13.29 -11.16
N ASP A 36 18.08 12.92 -12.05
CA ASP A 36 19.51 12.86 -11.76
C ASP A 36 20.04 14.26 -11.39
N ASP A 37 19.64 15.31 -12.12
CA ASP A 37 20.00 16.70 -11.82
C ASP A 37 19.48 17.16 -10.45
N ILE A 38 18.25 16.78 -10.10
CA ILE A 38 17.64 17.09 -8.81
C ILE A 38 18.36 16.36 -7.66
N ILE A 39 18.65 15.06 -7.84
CA ILE A 39 19.33 14.27 -6.81
C ILE A 39 20.72 14.79 -6.55
N ALA A 40 21.42 15.27 -7.60
CA ALA A 40 22.75 15.85 -7.48
C ALA A 40 22.79 17.18 -6.71
N GLN A 41 21.64 17.86 -6.59
CA GLN A 41 21.51 19.10 -5.81
C GLN A 41 21.12 18.75 -4.37
N ASN A 42 21.81 19.34 -3.39
CA ASN A 42 21.54 19.10 -1.97
C ASN A 42 20.34 19.94 -1.50
N HIS A 43 19.12 19.49 -1.77
CA HIS A 43 17.90 20.08 -1.21
C HIS A 43 17.66 19.61 0.22
N GLN A 44 17.02 20.44 1.04
CA GLN A 44 16.68 20.06 2.42
C GLN A 44 15.68 18.91 2.43
N VAL A 45 14.70 18.92 1.51
CA VAL A 45 13.73 17.84 1.36
C VAL A 45 13.58 17.45 -0.11
N THR A 46 13.78 16.17 -0.38
CA THR A 46 13.49 15.58 -1.69
C THR A 46 12.30 14.65 -1.57
N ILE A 47 11.27 14.88 -2.38
CA ILE A 47 10.07 14.05 -2.47
C ILE A 47 10.14 13.24 -3.76
N THR A 48 9.92 11.93 -3.69
CA THR A 48 9.91 11.08 -4.89
C THR A 48 8.95 9.90 -4.74
N SER A 49 8.67 9.22 -5.84
CA SER A 49 7.84 8.02 -5.80
C SER A 49 8.66 6.76 -5.50
N TYR A 50 8.03 5.73 -4.96
CA TYR A 50 8.66 4.41 -4.76
C TYR A 50 9.23 3.83 -6.04
N SER A 51 8.58 4.05 -7.17
CA SER A 51 9.05 3.58 -8.49
C SER A 51 10.28 4.34 -8.97
N SER A 52 10.30 5.67 -8.82
CA SER A 52 11.45 6.50 -9.18
C SER A 52 12.65 6.21 -8.28
N PHE A 53 12.44 6.16 -6.96
CA PHE A 53 13.48 5.78 -6.01
C PHE A 53 14.14 4.44 -6.37
N ARG A 54 13.34 3.43 -6.72
CA ARG A 54 13.87 2.12 -7.15
C ARG A 54 14.71 2.20 -8.43
N GLN A 55 14.32 3.06 -9.37
CA GLN A 55 15.05 3.25 -10.64
C GLN A 55 16.38 3.98 -10.42
N ASP A 56 16.41 4.92 -9.48
CA ASP A 56 17.53 5.81 -9.24
C ASP A 56 18.26 5.49 -7.93
N PHE A 57 18.10 4.26 -7.42
CA PHE A 57 18.63 3.84 -6.12
C PHE A 57 20.12 4.08 -5.97
N GLU A 58 20.91 3.78 -7.01
CA GLU A 58 22.36 3.98 -7.01
C GLU A 58 22.76 5.46 -6.90
N GLU A 59 21.93 6.36 -7.45
CA GLU A 59 22.16 7.81 -7.31
C GLU A 59 21.85 8.26 -5.88
N TYR A 60 20.70 7.83 -5.31
CA TYR A 60 20.37 8.16 -3.92
C TYR A 60 21.38 7.62 -2.92
N GLN A 61 22.01 6.48 -3.15
CA GLN A 61 23.05 5.92 -2.27
C GLN A 61 24.34 6.77 -2.21
N LYS A 62 24.57 7.67 -3.15
CA LYS A 62 25.74 8.59 -3.14
C LYS A 62 25.55 9.76 -2.18
N HIS A 63 24.34 9.97 -1.66
CA HIS A 63 23.96 11.05 -0.78
C HIS A 63 23.59 10.55 0.61
N SER A 64 23.82 11.37 1.64
CA SER A 64 23.38 11.07 3.00
C SER A 64 22.04 11.72 3.28
N PHE A 65 21.16 11.00 3.94
CA PHE A 65 19.88 11.51 4.40
C PHE A 65 19.73 11.24 5.90
N ASP A 66 19.41 12.29 6.67
CA ASP A 66 19.14 12.13 8.10
C ASP A 66 17.80 11.43 8.35
N TYR A 67 16.82 11.74 7.51
CA TYR A 67 15.45 11.24 7.65
C TYR A 67 14.93 10.62 6.35
N LEU A 68 14.29 9.46 6.51
CA LEU A 68 13.49 8.80 5.47
C LEU A 68 12.04 8.70 5.95
N ILE A 69 11.12 9.27 5.20
CA ILE A 69 9.69 9.17 5.45
C ILE A 69 9.06 8.31 4.36
N LEU A 70 8.36 7.27 4.77
CA LEU A 70 7.71 6.30 3.91
C LEU A 70 6.19 6.46 4.02
N ASP A 71 5.58 7.14 3.06
CA ASP A 71 4.13 7.35 3.03
C ASP A 71 3.43 6.16 2.37
N GLU A 72 2.24 5.81 2.85
CA GLU A 72 1.50 4.61 2.46
C GLU A 72 2.39 3.34 2.54
N ALA A 73 3.02 3.17 3.70
CA ALA A 73 4.04 2.15 3.96
C ALA A 73 3.54 0.70 3.79
N GLN A 74 2.24 0.47 3.65
CA GLN A 74 1.68 -0.84 3.30
C GLN A 74 2.18 -1.36 1.94
N VAL A 75 2.74 -0.53 1.08
CA VAL A 75 3.43 -0.96 -0.16
C VAL A 75 4.55 -1.97 0.15
N MET A 76 5.12 -1.92 1.36
CA MET A 76 6.23 -2.78 1.80
C MET A 76 5.80 -4.05 2.54
N LYS A 77 4.50 -4.38 2.59
CA LYS A 77 3.98 -5.61 3.24
C LYS A 77 4.63 -6.89 2.74
N ASN A 78 5.00 -6.92 1.46
CA ASN A 78 5.69 -8.05 0.87
C ASN A 78 7.21 -7.81 0.93
N THR A 79 7.89 -8.57 1.79
CA THR A 79 9.35 -8.54 1.96
C THR A 79 10.15 -8.90 0.71
N GLN A 80 9.54 -9.57 -0.25
CA GLN A 80 10.21 -10.04 -1.48
C GLN A 80 10.18 -9.01 -2.60
N THR A 81 9.51 -7.88 -2.42
CA THR A 81 9.49 -6.82 -3.43
C THR A 81 10.87 -6.17 -3.57
N LYS A 82 11.22 -5.78 -4.80
CA LYS A 82 12.48 -5.07 -5.07
C LYS A 82 12.60 -3.80 -4.22
N ILE A 83 11.51 -3.08 -4.02
CA ILE A 83 11.52 -1.86 -3.21
C ILE A 83 11.85 -2.14 -1.74
N ALA A 84 11.27 -3.19 -1.14
CA ALA A 84 11.58 -3.57 0.24
C ALA A 84 13.04 -4.03 0.38
N HIS A 85 13.62 -4.62 -0.66
CA HIS A 85 15.04 -4.99 -0.68
C HIS A 85 15.94 -3.75 -0.70
N TYR A 86 15.68 -2.79 -1.57
CA TYR A 86 16.44 -1.54 -1.65
C TYR A 86 16.33 -0.71 -0.36
N LEU A 87 15.14 -0.60 0.22
CA LEU A 87 14.95 0.15 1.46
C LEU A 87 15.69 -0.44 2.66
N ARG A 88 15.87 -1.77 2.72
CA ARG A 88 16.70 -2.40 3.75
C ARG A 88 18.21 -2.17 3.57
N GLN A 89 18.64 -1.81 2.38
CA GLN A 89 20.04 -1.51 2.06
C GLN A 89 20.34 -0.01 2.08
N PHE A 90 19.29 0.81 2.17
CA PHE A 90 19.45 2.26 2.15
C PHE A 90 19.85 2.75 3.53
N ASP A 91 21.06 3.33 3.62
CA ASP A 91 21.58 3.87 4.87
C ASP A 91 20.95 5.24 5.16
N VAL A 92 20.31 5.35 6.33
CA VAL A 92 19.62 6.56 6.77
C VAL A 92 19.60 6.65 8.28
N GLY A 93 19.77 7.86 8.81
CA GLY A 93 19.81 8.08 10.26
C GLY A 93 18.51 7.68 10.97
N HIS A 94 17.38 8.09 10.43
CA HIS A 94 16.05 7.84 11.02
C HIS A 94 15.04 7.49 9.94
N CYS A 95 14.19 6.51 10.20
CA CYS A 95 13.14 6.08 9.27
C CYS A 95 11.76 6.13 9.93
N PHE A 96 10.79 6.75 9.26
CA PHE A 96 9.40 6.82 9.69
C PHE A 96 8.49 6.25 8.61
N ALA A 97 7.50 5.47 9.04
CA ALA A 97 6.48 4.92 8.15
C ALA A 97 5.09 5.45 8.51
N LEU A 98 4.39 5.98 7.53
CA LEU A 98 3.01 6.44 7.62
C LEU A 98 2.12 5.44 6.91
N SER A 99 1.02 5.04 7.54
CA SER A 99 0.05 4.13 6.91
C SER A 99 -1.32 4.28 7.56
N GLY A 100 -2.36 4.36 6.74
CA GLY A 100 -3.74 4.28 7.23
C GLY A 100 -4.14 2.85 7.63
N THR A 101 -3.49 1.85 7.06
CA THR A 101 -3.80 0.41 7.23
C THR A 101 -2.55 -0.42 7.44
N PRO A 102 -1.85 -0.30 8.59
CA PRO A 102 -0.57 -0.99 8.83
C PRO A 102 -0.73 -2.52 8.88
N ILE A 103 -1.92 -3.01 9.25
CA ILE A 103 -2.26 -4.44 9.28
C ILE A 103 -3.59 -4.62 8.56
N GLU A 104 -3.58 -5.29 7.43
CA GLU A 104 -4.82 -5.68 6.74
C GLU A 104 -5.14 -7.15 7.00
N ASN A 105 -4.16 -8.05 6.84
CA ASN A 105 -4.43 -9.47 6.82
C ASN A 105 -3.53 -10.29 7.75
N LYS A 106 -2.28 -9.89 8.00
CA LYS A 106 -1.31 -10.74 8.72
C LYS A 106 -0.35 -9.91 9.57
N LEU A 107 0.01 -10.41 10.75
CA LEU A 107 1.06 -9.84 11.61
C LEU A 107 2.42 -9.72 10.88
N LEU A 108 2.67 -10.59 9.91
CA LEU A 108 3.88 -10.56 9.09
C LEU A 108 4.04 -9.25 8.28
N GLU A 109 2.96 -8.54 8.01
CA GLU A 109 2.99 -7.22 7.35
C GLU A 109 3.68 -6.19 8.23
N ILE A 110 3.37 -6.18 9.53
CA ILE A 110 4.07 -5.35 10.51
C ILE A 110 5.55 -5.71 10.58
N TRP A 111 5.88 -6.99 10.65
CA TRP A 111 7.26 -7.44 10.67
C TRP A 111 8.04 -6.88 9.46
N SER A 112 7.44 -6.91 8.28
CA SER A 112 8.05 -6.39 7.04
C SER A 112 8.38 -4.90 7.13
N ILE A 113 7.47 -4.10 7.69
CA ILE A 113 7.65 -2.66 7.87
C ILE A 113 8.76 -2.40 8.90
N PHE A 114 8.73 -3.09 10.05
CA PHE A 114 9.73 -2.91 11.10
C PHE A 114 11.14 -3.35 10.71
N GLN A 115 11.30 -4.28 9.78
CA GLN A 115 12.61 -4.63 9.21
C GLN A 115 13.26 -3.48 8.42
N ILE A 116 12.48 -2.46 8.06
CA ILE A 116 12.97 -1.27 7.34
C ILE A 116 13.06 -0.09 8.31
N VAL A 117 12.00 0.17 9.07
CA VAL A 117 11.89 1.36 9.93
C VAL A 117 12.77 1.27 11.17
N LEU A 118 12.87 0.09 11.78
CA LEU A 118 13.65 -0.14 12.98
C LEU A 118 14.25 -1.56 12.96
N PRO A 119 15.30 -1.79 12.16
CA PRO A 119 15.96 -3.07 12.06
C PRO A 119 16.46 -3.54 13.43
N GLY A 120 16.24 -4.83 13.74
CA GLY A 120 16.68 -5.44 15.01
C GLY A 120 15.69 -5.34 16.18
N LEU A 121 14.62 -4.53 16.07
CA LEU A 121 13.59 -4.51 17.13
C LEU A 121 12.84 -5.83 17.23
N LEU A 122 12.42 -6.38 16.09
CA LEU A 122 11.71 -7.66 16.01
C LEU A 122 12.68 -8.79 15.65
N PRO A 123 12.49 -10.00 16.21
CA PRO A 123 13.36 -11.13 15.93
C PRO A 123 13.29 -11.56 14.45
N ASP A 124 14.13 -12.52 14.08
CA ASP A 124 14.10 -13.14 12.77
C ASP A 124 12.70 -13.72 12.43
N LYS A 125 12.44 -13.89 11.14
CA LYS A 125 11.12 -14.30 10.64
C LYS A 125 10.63 -15.62 11.25
N LYS A 126 11.52 -16.60 11.48
CA LYS A 126 11.13 -17.91 12.04
C LYS A 126 10.67 -17.79 13.49
N THR A 127 11.36 -17.00 14.27
CA THR A 127 11.03 -16.72 15.68
C THR A 127 9.77 -15.85 15.75
N PHE A 128 9.67 -14.82 14.91
CA PHE A 128 8.49 -13.93 14.85
C PHE A 128 7.20 -14.70 14.54
N LEU A 129 7.23 -15.66 13.63
CA LEU A 129 6.04 -16.46 13.27
C LEU A 129 5.51 -17.35 14.41
N LYS A 130 6.31 -17.54 15.48
CA LYS A 130 5.89 -18.27 16.68
C LYS A 130 5.34 -17.37 17.79
N MET A 131 5.51 -16.05 17.64
CA MET A 131 5.02 -15.07 18.61
C MET A 131 3.51 -14.89 18.49
N ASP A 132 2.86 -14.67 19.61
CA ASP A 132 1.47 -14.28 19.63
C ASP A 132 1.28 -12.77 19.39
N ALA A 133 0.04 -12.36 19.09
CA ALA A 133 -0.28 -10.97 18.80
C ALA A 133 -0.04 -10.04 20.01
N LYS A 134 -0.15 -10.54 21.24
CA LYS A 134 0.06 -9.72 22.46
C LYS A 134 1.56 -9.48 22.69
N GLU A 135 2.39 -10.46 22.41
CA GLU A 135 3.84 -10.32 22.47
C GLU A 135 4.32 -9.30 21.46
N VAL A 136 3.91 -9.44 20.18
CA VAL A 136 4.25 -8.48 19.13
C VAL A 136 3.79 -7.07 19.51
N ALA A 137 2.53 -6.92 19.96
CA ALA A 137 2.01 -5.62 20.39
C ALA A 137 2.83 -4.95 21.48
N ARG A 138 3.35 -5.73 22.45
CA ARG A 138 4.20 -5.22 23.54
C ARG A 138 5.53 -4.67 23.02
N PHE A 139 6.16 -5.34 22.04
CA PHE A 139 7.41 -4.87 21.43
C PHE A 139 7.22 -3.57 20.64
N ILE A 140 6.16 -3.49 19.84
CA ILE A 140 5.98 -2.38 18.90
C ILE A 140 5.27 -1.17 19.50
N LYS A 141 4.53 -1.33 20.61
CA LYS A 141 3.74 -0.26 21.24
C LYS A 141 4.49 1.07 21.46
N PRO A 142 5.75 1.10 21.91
CA PRO A 142 6.49 2.35 22.09
C PRO A 142 6.81 3.08 20.79
N PHE A 143 6.76 2.39 19.65
CA PHE A 143 7.19 2.87 18.33
C PHE A 143 6.03 3.10 17.37
N ILE A 144 4.78 2.90 17.80
CA ILE A 144 3.58 3.10 16.99
C ILE A 144 2.69 4.17 17.63
N MET A 145 2.32 5.16 16.82
CA MET A 145 1.25 6.08 17.14
C MET A 145 0.05 5.79 16.24
N ARG A 146 -1.11 5.54 16.84
CA ARG A 146 -2.37 5.34 16.11
C ARG A 146 -3.43 6.30 16.64
N ARG A 147 -4.05 7.03 15.72
CA ARG A 147 -5.19 7.91 16.00
C ARG A 147 -6.37 7.51 15.14
N ARG A 148 -7.53 7.28 15.74
CA ARG A 148 -8.77 7.02 15.01
C ARG A 148 -9.56 8.31 14.82
N LYS A 149 -10.22 8.48 13.67
CA LYS A 149 -11.05 9.67 13.41
C LYS A 149 -12.04 9.95 14.53
N LYS A 150 -12.75 8.94 15.03
CA LYS A 150 -13.70 9.07 16.15
C LYS A 150 -13.09 9.58 17.48
N GLU A 151 -11.78 9.36 17.67
CA GLU A 151 -11.08 9.75 18.90
C GLU A 151 -10.56 11.19 18.83
N VAL A 152 -10.23 11.68 17.64
CA VAL A 152 -9.57 12.99 17.45
C VAL A 152 -10.46 14.05 16.82
N LEU A 153 -11.58 13.67 16.21
CA LEU A 153 -12.53 14.55 15.53
C LEU A 153 -13.96 14.21 16.00
N PRO A 154 -14.31 14.50 17.27
CA PRO A 154 -15.63 14.16 17.81
C PRO A 154 -16.78 14.93 17.14
N GLU A 155 -16.48 16.07 16.48
CA GLU A 155 -17.44 16.85 15.72
C GLU A 155 -17.85 16.22 14.38
N LEU A 156 -17.14 15.21 13.88
CA LEU A 156 -17.55 14.51 12.67
C LEU A 156 -18.74 13.60 12.96
N PRO A 157 -19.80 13.70 12.15
CA PRO A 157 -20.94 12.78 12.27
C PRO A 157 -20.51 11.34 11.98
N ASP A 158 -21.27 10.39 12.51
CA ASP A 158 -21.08 8.98 12.19
C ASP A 158 -21.29 8.73 10.69
N LEU A 159 -20.55 7.76 10.16
CA LEU A 159 -20.72 7.30 8.78
C LEU A 159 -22.12 6.72 8.62
N ILE A 160 -22.92 7.32 7.72
CA ILE A 160 -24.23 6.79 7.33
C ILE A 160 -24.04 5.97 6.06
N GLU A 161 -24.22 4.66 6.15
CA GLU A 161 -24.20 3.76 5.01
C GLU A 161 -25.65 3.51 4.56
N ILE A 162 -25.94 3.85 3.30
CA ILE A 162 -27.25 3.63 2.70
C ILE A 162 -27.07 2.63 1.55
N ASN A 163 -27.71 1.47 1.67
CA ASN A 163 -27.74 0.48 0.61
C ASN A 163 -28.93 0.74 -0.29
N TYR A 164 -28.67 1.03 -1.56
CA TYR A 164 -29.69 1.14 -2.61
C TYR A 164 -29.73 -0.18 -3.41
N PRO A 165 -30.74 -1.05 -3.18
CA PRO A 165 -30.91 -2.23 -4.01
C PRO A 165 -31.35 -1.80 -5.43
N ASN A 166 -30.56 -2.18 -6.42
CA ASN A 166 -30.92 -2.01 -7.83
C ASN A 166 -31.30 -3.38 -8.41
N GLU A 167 -32.44 -3.45 -9.09
CA GLU A 167 -32.83 -4.63 -9.84
C GLU A 167 -32.22 -4.61 -11.23
N LEU A 168 -31.69 -5.77 -11.65
CA LEU A 168 -31.21 -5.97 -13.01
C LEU A 168 -32.41 -6.05 -13.97
N ASP A 169 -32.29 -5.46 -15.16
CA ASP A 169 -33.28 -5.69 -16.21
C ASP A 169 -33.31 -7.17 -16.65
N ASP A 170 -34.37 -7.59 -17.32
CA ASP A 170 -34.58 -9.00 -17.68
C ASP A 170 -33.45 -9.57 -18.53
N LYS A 171 -32.85 -8.77 -19.43
CA LYS A 171 -31.73 -9.19 -20.28
C LYS A 171 -30.44 -9.31 -19.47
N GLN A 172 -30.15 -8.32 -18.63
CA GLN A 172 -29.03 -8.36 -17.69
C GLN A 172 -29.12 -9.57 -16.77
N LYS A 173 -30.30 -9.80 -16.20
CA LYS A 173 -30.57 -10.92 -15.29
C LYS A 173 -30.36 -12.28 -15.97
N ALA A 174 -30.78 -12.42 -17.21
CA ALA A 174 -30.57 -13.65 -17.97
C ALA A 174 -29.06 -13.92 -18.20
N ILE A 175 -28.29 -12.91 -18.59
CA ILE A 175 -26.85 -13.02 -18.81
C ILE A 175 -26.12 -13.30 -17.49
N TYR A 176 -26.50 -12.60 -16.42
CA TYR A 176 -25.93 -12.79 -15.08
C TYR A 176 -26.14 -14.22 -14.59
N LEU A 177 -27.36 -14.74 -14.70
CA LEU A 177 -27.67 -16.11 -14.26
C LEU A 177 -26.98 -17.19 -15.11
N ALA A 178 -26.81 -16.96 -16.40
CA ALA A 178 -26.05 -17.87 -17.27
C ALA A 178 -24.56 -17.92 -16.83
N GLN A 179 -23.94 -16.77 -16.61
CA GLN A 179 -22.56 -16.69 -16.13
C GLN A 179 -22.39 -17.30 -14.73
N LEU A 180 -23.35 -17.05 -13.83
CA LEU A 180 -23.33 -17.62 -12.48
C LEU A 180 -23.42 -19.16 -12.51
N ARG A 181 -24.31 -19.72 -13.32
CA ARG A 181 -24.42 -21.17 -13.48
C ARG A 181 -23.14 -21.80 -14.00
N GLN A 182 -22.52 -21.21 -15.03
CA GLN A 182 -21.23 -21.67 -15.55
C GLN A 182 -20.14 -21.69 -14.47
N MET A 183 -20.10 -20.68 -13.61
CA MET A 183 -19.16 -20.66 -12.48
C MET A 183 -19.49 -21.72 -11.43
N GLN A 184 -20.77 -21.90 -11.11
CA GLN A 184 -21.21 -22.91 -10.14
C GLN A 184 -20.85 -24.33 -10.62
N GLU A 185 -21.07 -24.65 -11.89
CA GLU A 185 -20.69 -25.95 -12.48
C GLU A 185 -19.19 -26.22 -12.34
N THR A 186 -18.34 -25.20 -12.48
CA THR A 186 -16.88 -25.33 -12.29
C THR A 186 -16.49 -25.56 -10.82
N LEU A 187 -17.32 -25.10 -9.88
CA LEU A 187 -17.03 -25.18 -8.44
C LEU A 187 -17.73 -26.31 -7.69
N VAL A 188 -18.75 -26.92 -8.29
CA VAL A 188 -19.48 -28.01 -7.66
C VAL A 188 -18.56 -29.24 -7.47
N GLY A 189 -18.33 -29.60 -6.22
CA GLY A 189 -17.45 -30.73 -5.84
C GLY A 189 -15.95 -30.39 -5.79
N ALA A 190 -15.56 -29.16 -5.98
CA ALA A 190 -14.17 -28.75 -5.89
C ALA A 190 -13.65 -28.80 -4.45
N SER A 191 -12.49 -29.42 -4.25
CA SER A 191 -11.75 -29.38 -2.99
C SER A 191 -11.06 -28.00 -2.78
N ASP A 192 -10.57 -27.72 -1.56
CA ASP A 192 -9.79 -26.52 -1.27
C ASP A 192 -8.54 -26.41 -2.17
N GLU A 193 -7.94 -27.50 -2.57
CA GLU A 193 -6.81 -27.54 -3.50
C GLU A 193 -7.26 -27.16 -4.92
N ASP A 194 -8.43 -27.62 -5.36
CA ASP A 194 -8.99 -27.27 -6.68
C ASP A 194 -9.38 -25.79 -6.72
N ILE A 195 -9.96 -25.25 -5.65
CA ILE A 195 -10.27 -23.81 -5.51
C ILE A 195 -8.97 -22.97 -5.66
N ASN A 196 -7.88 -23.41 -5.04
CA ASN A 196 -6.60 -22.72 -5.17
C ASN A 196 -6.01 -22.80 -6.59
N ARG A 197 -6.18 -23.90 -7.31
CA ARG A 197 -5.75 -24.04 -8.71
C ARG A 197 -6.56 -23.15 -9.65
N HIS A 198 -7.88 -23.06 -9.45
CA HIS A 198 -8.81 -22.29 -10.29
C HIS A 198 -9.03 -20.84 -9.80
N LYS A 199 -8.22 -20.36 -8.85
CA LYS A 199 -8.39 -19.05 -8.24
C LYS A 199 -8.45 -17.89 -9.25
N ILE A 200 -7.65 -17.95 -10.32
CA ILE A 200 -7.63 -16.93 -11.38
C ILE A 200 -8.94 -16.99 -12.19
N GLU A 201 -9.43 -18.18 -12.50
CA GLU A 201 -10.68 -18.38 -13.22
C GLU A 201 -11.88 -17.89 -12.40
N ILE A 202 -11.90 -18.18 -11.10
CA ILE A 202 -12.91 -17.71 -10.16
C ILE A 202 -12.91 -16.18 -10.10
N LEU A 203 -11.74 -15.54 -9.96
CA LEU A 203 -11.61 -14.08 -9.94
C LEU A 203 -12.06 -13.46 -11.27
N SER A 204 -11.71 -14.07 -12.40
CA SER A 204 -12.18 -13.66 -13.72
C SER A 204 -13.71 -13.75 -13.83
N GLY A 205 -14.30 -14.83 -13.34
CA GLY A 205 -15.74 -15.02 -13.31
C GLY A 205 -16.46 -13.97 -12.46
N ILE A 206 -15.96 -13.68 -11.26
CA ILE A 206 -16.48 -12.62 -10.39
C ILE A 206 -16.38 -11.24 -11.08
N THR A 207 -15.26 -10.98 -11.75
CA THR A 207 -15.08 -9.73 -12.50
C THR A 207 -16.11 -9.60 -13.62
N ARG A 208 -16.37 -10.69 -14.36
CA ARG A 208 -17.43 -10.73 -15.39
C ARG A 208 -18.81 -10.47 -14.82
N LEU A 209 -19.16 -11.10 -13.70
CA LEU A 209 -20.43 -10.83 -13.02
C LEU A 209 -20.59 -9.36 -12.66
N ARG A 210 -19.54 -8.73 -12.14
CA ARG A 210 -19.55 -7.28 -11.86
C ARG A 210 -19.74 -6.44 -13.13
N GLN A 211 -19.02 -6.77 -14.21
CA GLN A 211 -19.17 -6.07 -15.50
C GLN A 211 -20.60 -6.17 -16.05
N ILE A 212 -21.25 -7.34 -15.91
CA ILE A 212 -22.65 -7.51 -16.31
C ILE A 212 -23.57 -6.61 -15.48
N CYS A 213 -23.31 -6.45 -14.17
CA CYS A 213 -24.09 -5.53 -13.33
C CYS A 213 -23.89 -4.05 -13.71
N ASP A 214 -22.66 -3.66 -14.06
CA ASP A 214 -22.34 -2.28 -14.39
C ASP A 214 -22.83 -1.91 -15.79
N THR A 215 -22.44 -2.69 -16.82
CA THR A 215 -22.76 -2.41 -18.22
C THR A 215 -22.70 -3.69 -19.04
N PRO A 216 -23.84 -4.28 -19.43
CA PRO A 216 -23.88 -5.53 -20.18
C PRO A 216 -23.12 -5.51 -21.51
N SER A 217 -23.01 -4.34 -22.15
CA SER A 217 -22.28 -4.17 -23.41
C SER A 217 -20.76 -4.38 -23.27
N LEU A 218 -20.20 -4.35 -22.06
CA LEU A 218 -18.80 -4.70 -21.81
C LEU A 218 -18.54 -6.22 -21.84
N PHE A 219 -19.62 -7.01 -21.84
CA PHE A 219 -19.55 -8.44 -21.87
C PHE A 219 -19.79 -9.05 -23.26
N MET A 220 -20.49 -8.31 -24.14
CA MET A 220 -20.76 -8.67 -25.53
C MET A 220 -19.61 -8.27 -26.45
#